data_23646b61686c398b038faa056d88539a
#
_entry.id   23646b61686c398b038faa056d88539a
#
_cell.length_a   1.000
_cell.length_b   1.000
_cell.length_c   1.000
_cell.angle_alpha   90.00
_cell.angle_beta   90.00
_cell.angle_gamma   90.00
#
_symmetry.space_group_name_H-M   'P 1'
#
loop_
_entity.id
_entity.type
_entity.pdbx_description
1 polymer ?
#
loop_
_entity_poly.entity_id
_entity_poly.type
_entity_poly.pdbx_seq_one_letter_code
_entity_poly.pdbx_strand_id
1 'polypeptide(L)'
;MKHKHLIRAAFGVLALGLSATPAWAQTLSDKDSAAILAGIDARKGQLAANARKIWEWAEVGFHEDQSSALLQQQLKAAGFRVEAGTDGIPTAFTATYGSSGPVIALLSEYDALPGLSQVDQPVEQSRGGLAGHACGHNLLGAASVEAAIALAKWLKASGTPGTVRLYGTPAEEGGFAKAYLVRDGFFKDVDAVLSWHPSSSNGASQGQLLSMVTAKFRFTGIASHAAAAPERGRSALDGVEIQNVAVNYLREHIPSDARVHYTITDGGDQPNIVPAHAESFYYVRHYDPEVVRDVFDRVVKAGEGAALATGTKFEYEIIGGSFGTLPNDTLGRVVDASLRKVGGYSYTPEQQRFADEIARTLPKGAAKGGPSAIGTYDFGRKGSASSDVGDISWVVPTASLGTATWVPGTAPHSWQAAAASGTSIGVEGAEVAAKTLALSGAQLFLQPDKLRDAKAELQRSQGAGFKYEPLVGNRKPPLDYARSSLRRGRK
;
A
#
# COMPACT_ATOMS: atom_id res chain seq x y z
N MET A 1 -66.91 64.51 -18.07
CA MET A 1 -67.70 63.34 -17.85
C MET A 1 -67.38 62.34 -18.93
N LYS A 2 -66.56 61.36 -18.62
CA LYS A 2 -66.42 60.04 -19.37
C LYS A 2 -65.46 59.21 -18.59
N HIS A 3 -65.96 58.20 -17.87
CA HIS A 3 -65.18 57.14 -17.17
C HIS A 3 -64.50 56.28 -18.18
N LYS A 4 -63.16 55.99 -17.99
CA LYS A 4 -62.44 54.94 -18.68
C LYS A 4 -62.11 53.83 -17.67
N HIS A 5 -62.69 52.66 -17.85
CA HIS A 5 -62.37 51.45 -17.11
C HIS A 5 -61.04 50.88 -17.65
N LEU A 6 -60.05 50.69 -16.74
CA LEU A 6 -58.86 49.95 -17.04
C LEU A 6 -59.05 48.51 -16.53
N ILE A 7 -59.02 47.55 -17.47
CA ILE A 7 -58.99 46.12 -17.18
C ILE A 7 -57.52 45.75 -16.91
N ARG A 8 -57.22 45.29 -15.71
CA ARG A 8 -55.91 44.67 -15.35
C ARG A 8 -55.99 43.16 -15.65
N ALA A 9 -55.22 42.71 -16.64
CA ALA A 9 -54.98 41.28 -16.90
C ALA A 9 -53.93 40.79 -15.91
N ALA A 10 -54.27 39.83 -15.05
CA ALA A 10 -53.33 39.14 -14.17
C ALA A 10 -52.70 37.95 -14.92
N PHE A 11 -51.42 38.00 -15.21
CA PHE A 11 -50.63 36.86 -15.67
C PHE A 11 -50.26 35.98 -14.46
N GLY A 12 -50.88 34.83 -14.33
CA GLY A 12 -50.48 33.83 -13.38
C GLY A 12 -49.24 33.07 -13.91
N VAL A 13 -48.09 33.26 -13.23
CA VAL A 13 -46.91 32.44 -13.47
C VAL A 13 -47.10 31.12 -12.74
N LEU A 14 -47.32 30.06 -13.48
CA LEU A 14 -47.29 28.67 -12.94
C LEU A 14 -45.84 28.26 -12.73
N ALA A 15 -45.36 28.35 -11.49
CA ALA A 15 -44.08 27.78 -11.09
C ALA A 15 -44.23 26.25 -11.01
N LEU A 16 -43.72 25.53 -12.00
CA LEU A 16 -43.49 24.09 -11.95
C LEU A 16 -42.36 23.83 -10.93
N GLY A 17 -42.75 23.56 -9.72
CA GLY A 17 -41.83 23.02 -8.69
C GLY A 17 -41.38 21.63 -9.12
N LEU A 18 -40.16 21.51 -9.65
CA LEU A 18 -39.45 20.24 -9.71
C LEU A 18 -39.19 19.79 -8.28
N SER A 19 -40.09 18.98 -7.73
CA SER A 19 -39.83 18.20 -6.52
C SER A 19 -38.72 17.21 -6.83
N ALA A 20 -37.49 17.56 -6.44
CA ALA A 20 -36.39 16.58 -6.36
C ALA A 20 -36.82 15.54 -5.32
N THR A 21 -37.30 14.38 -5.78
CA THR A 21 -37.47 13.22 -4.90
C THR A 21 -36.10 12.92 -4.28
N PRO A 22 -36.03 12.72 -2.94
CA PRO A 22 -34.76 12.31 -2.33
C PRO A 22 -34.35 11.00 -2.99
N ALA A 23 -33.16 10.98 -3.56
CA ALA A 23 -32.58 9.76 -4.09
C ALA A 23 -32.39 8.82 -2.88
N TRP A 24 -33.29 7.87 -2.73
CA TRP A 24 -33.21 6.80 -1.74
C TRP A 24 -31.89 6.08 -2.00
N ALA A 25 -31.05 5.92 -0.96
CA ALA A 25 -29.83 5.13 -1.04
C ALA A 25 -30.19 3.74 -1.57
N GLN A 26 -29.84 3.45 -2.82
CA GLN A 26 -30.11 2.16 -3.44
C GLN A 26 -29.12 1.15 -2.89
N THR A 27 -29.61 0.01 -2.45
CA THR A 27 -28.75 -1.14 -2.13
C THR A 27 -28.49 -1.95 -3.40
N LEU A 28 -27.29 -2.49 -3.53
CA LEU A 28 -26.96 -3.40 -4.62
C LEU A 28 -27.91 -4.61 -4.58
N SER A 29 -28.62 -4.85 -5.69
CA SER A 29 -29.58 -5.92 -5.77
C SER A 29 -28.91 -7.30 -5.66
N ASP A 30 -29.65 -8.32 -5.19
CA ASP A 30 -29.10 -9.69 -5.15
C ASP A 30 -28.79 -10.20 -6.55
N LYS A 31 -29.57 -9.80 -7.57
CA LYS A 31 -29.30 -10.11 -8.97
C LYS A 31 -27.96 -9.53 -9.44
N ASP A 32 -27.72 -8.26 -9.18
CA ASP A 32 -26.45 -7.60 -9.56
C ASP A 32 -25.28 -8.18 -8.77
N SER A 33 -25.46 -8.42 -7.48
CA SER A 33 -24.47 -9.09 -6.64
C SER A 33 -24.09 -10.45 -7.21
N ALA A 34 -25.07 -11.29 -7.53
CA ALA A 34 -24.85 -12.60 -8.11
C ALA A 34 -24.13 -12.51 -9.48
N ALA A 35 -24.48 -11.52 -10.30
CA ALA A 35 -23.83 -11.32 -11.61
C ALA A 35 -22.38 -10.89 -11.47
N ILE A 36 -22.05 -10.01 -10.51
CA ILE A 36 -20.66 -9.61 -10.21
C ILE A 36 -19.85 -10.81 -9.75
N LEU A 37 -20.37 -11.58 -8.78
CA LEU A 37 -19.69 -12.75 -8.22
C LEU A 37 -19.43 -13.80 -9.31
N ALA A 38 -20.48 -14.18 -10.07
CA ALA A 38 -20.35 -15.15 -11.17
C ALA A 38 -19.37 -14.66 -12.28
N GLY A 39 -19.29 -13.35 -12.51
CA GLY A 39 -18.33 -12.77 -13.44
C GLY A 39 -16.89 -12.96 -13.00
N ILE A 40 -16.61 -12.91 -11.69
CA ILE A 40 -15.28 -13.18 -11.12
C ILE A 40 -14.99 -14.68 -11.11
N ASP A 41 -15.97 -15.53 -10.71
CA ASP A 41 -15.85 -16.99 -10.76
C ASP A 41 -15.45 -17.48 -12.17
N ALA A 42 -16.08 -16.95 -13.19
CA ALA A 42 -15.79 -17.29 -14.59
C ALA A 42 -14.36 -16.90 -15.03
N ARG A 43 -13.71 -15.98 -14.29
CA ARG A 43 -12.34 -15.51 -14.56
C ARG A 43 -11.31 -16.00 -13.56
N LYS A 44 -11.68 -16.87 -12.63
CA LYS A 44 -10.76 -17.46 -11.62
C LYS A 44 -9.52 -18.08 -12.27
N GLY A 45 -9.68 -18.80 -13.39
CA GLY A 45 -8.56 -19.35 -14.15
C GLY A 45 -7.59 -18.28 -14.67
N GLN A 46 -8.10 -17.11 -15.10
CA GLN A 46 -7.27 -16.00 -15.55
C GLN A 46 -6.56 -15.33 -14.37
N LEU A 47 -7.26 -15.13 -13.24
CA LEU A 47 -6.65 -14.66 -12.00
C LEU A 47 -5.48 -15.55 -11.59
N ALA A 48 -5.71 -16.86 -11.52
CA ALA A 48 -4.68 -17.84 -11.16
C ALA A 48 -3.48 -17.80 -12.12
N ALA A 49 -3.72 -17.74 -13.43
CA ALA A 49 -2.66 -17.67 -14.44
C ALA A 49 -1.84 -16.38 -14.34
N ASN A 50 -2.49 -15.24 -14.12
CA ASN A 50 -1.80 -13.96 -13.95
C ASN A 50 -0.98 -13.93 -12.66
N ALA A 51 -1.57 -14.31 -11.53
CA ALA A 51 -0.90 -14.38 -10.24
C ALA A 51 0.30 -15.33 -10.29
N ARG A 52 0.17 -16.47 -10.97
CA ARG A 52 1.26 -17.45 -11.16
C ARG A 52 2.44 -16.87 -11.94
N LYS A 53 2.18 -16.19 -13.05
CA LYS A 53 3.23 -15.56 -13.87
C LYS A 53 4.00 -14.50 -13.07
N ILE A 54 3.28 -13.61 -12.36
CA ILE A 54 3.89 -12.57 -11.54
C ILE A 54 4.73 -13.22 -10.43
N TRP A 55 4.22 -14.28 -9.78
CA TRP A 55 4.95 -15.03 -8.78
C TRP A 55 6.23 -15.68 -9.33
N GLU A 56 6.19 -16.15 -10.57
CA GLU A 56 7.36 -16.76 -11.25
C GLU A 56 8.42 -15.73 -11.63
N TRP A 57 8.03 -14.56 -12.10
CA TRP A 57 8.93 -13.47 -12.44
C TRP A 57 9.59 -12.87 -11.20
N ALA A 58 8.86 -12.72 -10.13
CA ALA A 58 9.32 -12.19 -8.84
C ALA A 58 10.18 -10.92 -9.03
N GLU A 59 9.66 -9.95 -9.78
CA GLU A 59 10.32 -8.70 -10.10
C GLU A 59 10.30 -7.76 -8.88
N VAL A 60 11.43 -7.12 -8.62
CA VAL A 60 11.56 -6.21 -7.48
C VAL A 60 11.11 -4.80 -7.82
N GLY A 61 10.85 -4.00 -6.80
CA GLY A 61 10.29 -2.66 -6.93
C GLY A 61 11.00 -1.77 -7.95
N PHE A 62 10.21 -1.07 -8.76
CA PHE A 62 10.54 -0.26 -9.94
C PHE A 62 11.14 -1.02 -11.13
N HIS A 63 11.17 -2.36 -11.06
CA HIS A 63 11.63 -3.25 -12.12
C HIS A 63 10.61 -4.35 -12.43
N GLU A 64 9.34 -4.09 -12.15
CA GLU A 64 8.21 -4.99 -12.39
C GLU A 64 7.69 -4.89 -13.84
N ASP A 65 8.60 -4.93 -14.80
CA ASP A 65 8.29 -4.64 -16.22
C ASP A 65 7.28 -5.62 -16.80
N GLN A 66 7.47 -6.92 -16.57
CA GLN A 66 6.59 -7.97 -17.10
C GLN A 66 5.26 -8.00 -16.34
N SER A 67 5.31 -7.86 -15.02
CA SER A 67 4.13 -7.84 -14.14
C SER A 67 3.21 -6.68 -14.47
N SER A 68 3.76 -5.46 -14.57
CA SER A 68 3.03 -4.26 -14.98
C SER A 68 2.42 -4.40 -16.38
N ALA A 69 3.21 -4.86 -17.36
CA ALA A 69 2.74 -5.04 -18.73
C ALA A 69 1.60 -6.05 -18.84
N LEU A 70 1.67 -7.17 -18.11
CA LEU A 70 0.63 -8.19 -18.05
C LEU A 70 -0.70 -7.61 -17.52
N LEU A 71 -0.65 -6.89 -16.39
CA LEU A 71 -1.84 -6.30 -15.78
C LEU A 71 -2.46 -5.23 -16.66
N GLN A 72 -1.63 -4.36 -17.29
CA GLN A 72 -2.08 -3.38 -18.27
C GLN A 72 -2.77 -4.05 -19.48
N GLN A 73 -2.24 -5.15 -19.99
CA GLN A 73 -2.82 -5.89 -21.09
C GLN A 73 -4.23 -6.41 -20.76
N GLN A 74 -4.44 -6.97 -19.55
CA GLN A 74 -5.75 -7.44 -19.10
C GLN A 74 -6.78 -6.31 -19.04
N LEU A 75 -6.38 -5.15 -18.54
CA LEU A 75 -7.25 -3.97 -18.44
C LEU A 75 -7.58 -3.38 -19.82
N LYS A 76 -6.60 -3.27 -20.72
CA LYS A 76 -6.83 -2.85 -22.11
C LYS A 76 -7.82 -3.77 -22.83
N ALA A 77 -7.66 -5.09 -22.68
CA ALA A 77 -8.58 -6.07 -23.26
C ALA A 77 -10.01 -5.97 -22.69
N ALA A 78 -10.15 -5.49 -21.45
CA ALA A 78 -11.44 -5.23 -20.80
C ALA A 78 -12.04 -3.84 -21.13
N GLY A 79 -11.38 -3.03 -21.97
CA GLY A 79 -11.86 -1.74 -22.43
C GLY A 79 -11.47 -0.54 -21.56
N PHE A 80 -10.50 -0.70 -20.67
CA PHE A 80 -9.92 0.44 -19.93
C PHE A 80 -8.98 1.26 -20.82
N ARG A 81 -9.01 2.58 -20.66
CA ARG A 81 -7.94 3.46 -21.13
C ARG A 81 -6.78 3.35 -20.14
N VAL A 82 -5.62 2.91 -20.62
CA VAL A 82 -4.44 2.67 -19.80
C VAL A 82 -3.33 3.65 -20.17
N GLU A 83 -2.83 4.37 -19.19
CA GLU A 83 -1.71 5.30 -19.25
C GLU A 83 -0.54 4.69 -18.48
N ALA A 84 0.52 4.29 -19.19
CA ALA A 84 1.72 3.68 -18.62
C ALA A 84 2.76 4.75 -18.24
N GLY A 85 3.66 4.42 -17.33
CA GLY A 85 4.72 5.32 -16.88
C GLY A 85 4.19 6.50 -16.06
N THR A 86 3.14 6.29 -15.29
CA THR A 86 2.50 7.31 -14.46
C THR A 86 3.55 7.94 -13.54
N ASP A 87 3.56 9.27 -13.49
CA ASP A 87 4.49 10.08 -12.68
C ASP A 87 5.98 9.83 -12.99
N GLY A 88 6.31 9.43 -14.22
CA GLY A 88 7.69 9.10 -14.60
C GLY A 88 8.25 7.83 -13.96
N ILE A 89 7.41 7.04 -13.30
CA ILE A 89 7.73 5.71 -12.77
C ILE A 89 7.40 4.67 -13.85
N PRO A 90 8.41 4.03 -14.48
CA PRO A 90 8.20 3.22 -15.69
C PRO A 90 7.19 2.09 -15.52
N THR A 91 7.17 1.45 -14.35
CA THR A 91 6.30 0.31 -14.04
C THR A 91 4.96 0.71 -13.42
N ALA A 92 4.75 1.99 -13.05
CA ALA A 92 3.44 2.50 -12.63
C ALA A 92 2.50 2.71 -13.83
N PHE A 93 1.20 2.57 -13.60
CA PHE A 93 0.18 2.86 -14.62
C PHE A 93 -1.15 3.29 -13.99
N THR A 94 -1.95 4.01 -14.77
CA THR A 94 -3.33 4.35 -14.42
C THR A 94 -4.25 3.76 -15.48
N ALA A 95 -5.30 3.07 -15.06
CA ALA A 95 -6.31 2.49 -15.94
C ALA A 95 -7.69 3.03 -15.56
N THR A 96 -8.43 3.59 -16.53
CA THR A 96 -9.72 4.24 -16.30
C THR A 96 -10.80 3.65 -17.20
N TYR A 97 -11.94 3.32 -16.61
CA TYR A 97 -13.17 2.92 -17.32
C TYR A 97 -14.34 3.80 -16.86
N GLY A 98 -15.10 4.33 -17.81
CA GLY A 98 -16.14 5.33 -17.53
C GLY A 98 -15.60 6.75 -17.58
N SER A 99 -16.51 7.74 -17.52
CA SER A 99 -16.17 9.16 -17.64
C SER A 99 -17.16 10.08 -16.93
N SER A 100 -18.01 9.52 -16.06
CA SER A 100 -19.06 10.27 -15.35
C SER A 100 -19.30 9.69 -13.96
N GLY A 101 -20.02 10.42 -13.12
CA GLY A 101 -20.33 10.00 -11.76
C GLY A 101 -19.12 9.95 -10.84
N PRO A 102 -19.23 9.32 -9.66
CA PRO A 102 -18.12 9.20 -8.73
C PRO A 102 -16.95 8.38 -9.30
N VAL A 103 -15.74 8.72 -8.85
CA VAL A 103 -14.50 8.01 -9.19
C VAL A 103 -14.13 7.09 -8.02
N ILE A 104 -14.26 5.78 -8.21
CA ILE A 104 -13.85 4.78 -7.22
C ILE A 104 -12.58 4.11 -7.72
N ALA A 105 -11.52 4.20 -6.91
CA ALA A 105 -10.22 3.67 -7.28
C ALA A 105 -9.92 2.35 -6.57
N LEU A 106 -9.16 1.50 -7.25
CA LEU A 106 -8.56 0.28 -6.73
C LEU A 106 -7.04 0.38 -6.84
N LEU A 107 -6.32 -0.20 -5.88
CA LEU A 107 -4.86 -0.26 -5.87
C LEU A 107 -4.39 -1.65 -6.30
N SER A 108 -3.28 -1.70 -7.04
CA SER A 108 -2.68 -2.92 -7.55
C SER A 108 -1.17 -2.87 -7.32
N GLU A 109 -0.67 -3.71 -6.42
CA GLU A 109 0.74 -3.90 -6.13
C GLU A 109 1.22 -5.20 -6.77
N TYR A 110 2.50 -5.29 -7.14
CA TYR A 110 3.05 -6.47 -7.85
C TYR A 110 4.56 -6.63 -7.71
N ASP A 111 5.18 -5.92 -6.76
CA ASP A 111 6.61 -6.05 -6.44
C ASP A 111 6.92 -7.25 -5.54
N ALA A 112 8.11 -7.81 -5.70
CA ALA A 112 8.63 -8.93 -4.92
C ALA A 112 9.75 -8.48 -3.99
N LEU A 113 9.94 -9.24 -2.90
CA LEU A 113 10.96 -9.01 -1.88
C LEU A 113 12.29 -9.67 -2.25
N PRO A 114 13.43 -8.92 -2.21
CA PRO A 114 14.75 -9.50 -2.37
C PRO A 114 15.05 -10.57 -1.32
N GLY A 115 15.77 -11.63 -1.72
CA GLY A 115 16.25 -12.68 -0.82
C GLY A 115 15.24 -13.77 -0.48
N LEU A 116 13.97 -13.64 -0.91
CA LEU A 116 12.87 -14.55 -0.55
C LEU A 116 12.41 -15.44 -1.69
N SER A 117 13.34 -15.83 -2.58
CA SER A 117 13.06 -16.83 -3.63
C SER A 117 12.64 -18.15 -3.00
N GLN A 118 11.49 -18.69 -3.40
CA GLN A 118 10.87 -19.84 -2.74
C GLN A 118 10.12 -20.73 -3.75
N VAL A 119 10.14 -22.05 -3.57
CA VAL A 119 9.25 -22.99 -4.27
C VAL A 119 7.83 -22.93 -3.70
N ASP A 120 6.85 -23.37 -4.48
CA ASP A 120 5.43 -23.50 -4.09
C ASP A 120 5.12 -24.80 -3.33
N GLN A 121 6.06 -25.26 -2.54
CA GLN A 121 5.96 -26.47 -1.73
C GLN A 121 6.09 -26.11 -0.25
N PRO A 122 5.55 -26.94 0.67
CA PRO A 122 5.58 -26.67 2.11
C PRO A 122 6.97 -26.98 2.73
N VAL A 123 8.02 -26.55 2.07
CA VAL A 123 9.43 -26.74 2.44
C VAL A 123 10.21 -25.48 2.13
N GLU A 124 11.10 -25.07 3.03
CA GLU A 124 12.00 -23.93 2.80
C GLU A 124 13.05 -24.30 1.76
N GLN A 125 12.83 -23.86 0.53
CA GLN A 125 13.72 -24.12 -0.60
C GLN A 125 13.64 -23.01 -1.62
N SER A 126 14.80 -22.43 -1.95
CA SER A 126 14.89 -21.42 -3.02
C SER A 126 14.62 -22.06 -4.40
N ARG A 127 13.95 -21.29 -5.28
CA ARG A 127 13.81 -21.61 -6.71
C ARG A 127 15.07 -21.27 -7.53
N GLY A 128 16.11 -20.72 -6.91
CA GLY A 128 17.31 -20.22 -7.59
C GLY A 128 17.22 -18.78 -8.08
N GLY A 129 16.11 -18.05 -7.82
CA GLY A 129 15.96 -16.63 -8.09
C GLY A 129 16.50 -15.75 -6.96
N LEU A 130 16.49 -14.42 -7.17
CA LEU A 130 16.99 -13.44 -6.20
C LEU A 130 15.87 -12.82 -5.33
N ALA A 131 14.60 -13.02 -5.69
CA ALA A 131 13.43 -12.46 -5.01
C ALA A 131 12.26 -13.42 -4.98
N GLY A 132 11.23 -13.13 -4.17
CA GLY A 132 10.00 -13.91 -4.09
C GLY A 132 8.85 -13.10 -3.49
N HIS A 133 7.61 -13.52 -3.79
CA HIS A 133 6.39 -12.84 -3.34
C HIS A 133 5.98 -13.26 -1.92
N ALA A 134 6.80 -12.91 -0.93
CA ALA A 134 6.54 -13.22 0.47
C ALA A 134 5.56 -12.23 1.16
N CYS A 135 5.11 -11.21 0.43
CA CYS A 135 3.99 -10.33 0.80
C CYS A 135 2.72 -10.62 -0.04
N GLY A 136 2.82 -11.48 -1.07
CA GLY A 136 1.70 -11.90 -1.89
C GLY A 136 1.21 -10.85 -2.89
N HIS A 137 2.04 -9.85 -3.25
CA HIS A 137 1.67 -8.81 -4.22
C HIS A 137 1.34 -9.36 -5.61
N ASN A 138 1.85 -10.55 -5.99
CA ASN A 138 1.41 -11.28 -7.18
C ASN A 138 -0.10 -11.55 -7.18
N LEU A 139 -0.66 -11.90 -6.03
CA LEU A 139 -2.10 -12.10 -5.82
C LEU A 139 -2.84 -10.77 -5.76
N LEU A 140 -2.25 -9.78 -5.06
CA LEU A 140 -2.83 -8.45 -4.88
C LEU A 140 -3.08 -7.79 -6.23
N GLY A 141 -2.07 -7.73 -7.08
CA GLY A 141 -2.18 -7.14 -8.42
C GLY A 141 -3.21 -7.83 -9.29
N ALA A 142 -3.17 -9.17 -9.35
CA ALA A 142 -4.08 -9.96 -10.17
C ALA A 142 -5.55 -9.80 -9.72
N ALA A 143 -5.84 -9.88 -8.42
CA ALA A 143 -7.19 -9.78 -7.88
C ALA A 143 -7.79 -8.38 -8.03
N SER A 144 -7.00 -7.32 -7.83
CA SER A 144 -7.44 -5.94 -8.04
C SER A 144 -7.85 -5.69 -9.49
N VAL A 145 -7.13 -6.26 -10.46
CA VAL A 145 -7.49 -6.20 -11.89
C VAL A 145 -8.82 -6.91 -12.14
N GLU A 146 -9.04 -8.10 -11.58
CA GLU A 146 -10.32 -8.81 -11.75
C GLU A 146 -11.49 -8.05 -11.12
N ALA A 147 -11.29 -7.43 -9.96
CA ALA A 147 -12.29 -6.57 -9.32
C ALA A 147 -12.65 -5.36 -10.21
N ALA A 148 -11.65 -4.68 -10.76
CA ALA A 148 -11.86 -3.54 -11.67
C ALA A 148 -12.63 -3.96 -12.95
N ILE A 149 -12.28 -5.09 -13.53
CA ILE A 149 -12.97 -5.63 -14.72
C ILE A 149 -14.43 -5.97 -14.39
N ALA A 150 -14.69 -6.58 -13.23
CA ALA A 150 -16.05 -6.91 -12.81
C ALA A 150 -16.91 -5.64 -12.59
N LEU A 151 -16.33 -4.61 -11.95
CA LEU A 151 -16.98 -3.31 -11.77
C LEU A 151 -17.30 -2.63 -13.11
N ALA A 152 -16.35 -2.61 -14.04
CA ALA A 152 -16.55 -2.03 -15.36
C ALA A 152 -17.69 -2.73 -16.13
N LYS A 153 -17.73 -4.07 -16.08
CA LYS A 153 -18.81 -4.85 -16.68
C LYS A 153 -20.17 -4.55 -16.04
N TRP A 154 -20.21 -4.45 -14.73
CA TRP A 154 -21.44 -4.12 -14.00
C TRP A 154 -21.92 -2.70 -14.34
N LEU A 155 -21.06 -1.68 -14.34
CA LEU A 155 -21.41 -0.31 -14.75
C LEU A 155 -22.02 -0.29 -16.17
N LYS A 156 -21.40 -1.03 -17.11
CA LYS A 156 -21.92 -1.16 -18.48
C LYS A 156 -23.29 -1.81 -18.52
N ALA A 157 -23.51 -2.86 -17.74
CA ALA A 157 -24.75 -3.62 -17.74
C ALA A 157 -25.91 -2.89 -17.05
N SER A 158 -25.61 -2.20 -15.92
CA SER A 158 -26.60 -1.48 -15.11
C SER A 158 -26.92 -0.09 -15.65
N GLY A 159 -26.03 0.49 -16.46
CA GLY A 159 -26.13 1.90 -16.88
C GLY A 159 -25.88 2.91 -15.74
N THR A 160 -25.40 2.45 -14.59
CA THR A 160 -25.09 3.30 -13.45
C THR A 160 -23.94 4.27 -13.81
N PRO A 161 -24.10 5.60 -13.60
CA PRO A 161 -23.01 6.54 -13.81
C PRO A 161 -21.88 6.28 -12.81
N GLY A 162 -20.66 6.13 -13.31
CA GLY A 162 -19.48 5.89 -12.46
C GLY A 162 -18.19 5.79 -13.26
N THR A 163 -17.09 6.00 -12.58
CA THR A 163 -15.72 5.83 -13.11
C THR A 163 -14.96 4.87 -12.22
N VAL A 164 -14.54 3.74 -12.79
CA VAL A 164 -13.59 2.82 -12.14
C VAL A 164 -12.18 3.22 -12.55
N ARG A 165 -11.33 3.45 -11.57
CA ARG A 165 -9.91 3.71 -11.78
C ARG A 165 -9.08 2.64 -11.07
N LEU A 166 -8.09 2.08 -11.76
CA LEU A 166 -7.10 1.22 -11.12
C LEU A 166 -5.73 1.87 -11.26
N TYR A 167 -5.04 1.99 -10.14
CA TYR A 167 -3.65 2.41 -10.10
C TYR A 167 -2.75 1.19 -9.93
N GLY A 168 -1.86 0.96 -10.90
CA GLY A 168 -0.72 0.08 -10.73
C GLY A 168 0.35 0.81 -9.95
N THR A 169 0.57 0.38 -8.73
CA THR A 169 1.43 1.04 -7.74
C THR A 169 2.60 0.14 -7.39
N PRO A 170 3.72 0.23 -8.14
CA PRO A 170 4.92 -0.58 -7.92
C PRO A 170 5.66 -0.21 -6.63
N ALA A 171 6.61 -1.05 -6.25
CA ALA A 171 7.63 -0.76 -5.25
C ALA A 171 7.08 -0.37 -3.86
N GLU A 172 6.02 -1.03 -3.38
CA GLU A 172 5.49 -0.83 -2.03
C GLU A 172 6.55 -1.15 -0.97
N GLU A 173 7.35 -2.19 -1.17
CA GLU A 173 8.34 -2.77 -0.25
C GLU A 173 9.58 -1.89 0.00
N GLY A 174 9.53 -0.60 -0.32
CA GLY A 174 10.61 0.34 0.00
C GLY A 174 10.82 1.50 -0.98
N GLY A 175 10.18 1.44 -2.15
CA GLY A 175 10.21 2.55 -3.12
C GLY A 175 9.14 3.60 -2.88
N PHE A 176 8.03 3.21 -2.21
CA PHE A 176 6.91 4.07 -1.82
C PHE A 176 6.31 4.86 -2.99
N ALA A 177 6.00 4.17 -4.10
CA ALA A 177 5.49 4.80 -5.31
C ALA A 177 4.22 5.64 -5.06
N LYS A 178 3.34 5.21 -4.15
CA LYS A 178 2.08 5.90 -3.85
C LYS A 178 2.30 7.30 -3.25
N ALA A 179 3.37 7.48 -2.44
CA ALA A 179 3.71 8.80 -1.90
C ALA A 179 4.03 9.82 -3.00
N TYR A 180 4.70 9.41 -4.07
CA TYR A 180 4.98 10.25 -5.23
C TYR A 180 3.70 10.55 -6.03
N LEU A 181 2.88 9.53 -6.31
CA LEU A 181 1.60 9.70 -7.01
C LEU A 181 0.66 10.66 -6.27
N VAL A 182 0.60 10.58 -4.94
CA VAL A 182 -0.20 11.51 -4.12
C VAL A 182 0.38 12.91 -4.20
N ARG A 183 1.69 13.08 -4.01
CA ARG A 183 2.39 14.36 -4.10
C ARG A 183 2.08 15.09 -5.41
N ASP A 184 2.11 14.35 -6.52
CA ASP A 184 1.96 14.94 -7.85
C ASP A 184 0.49 14.98 -8.32
N GLY A 185 -0.44 14.59 -7.41
CA GLY A 185 -1.86 14.91 -7.53
C GLY A 185 -2.70 13.92 -8.33
N PHE A 186 -2.23 12.69 -8.51
CA PHE A 186 -2.95 11.67 -9.26
C PHE A 186 -4.26 11.20 -8.59
N PHE A 187 -4.48 11.56 -7.31
CA PHE A 187 -5.67 11.19 -6.56
C PHE A 187 -6.67 12.34 -6.34
N LYS A 188 -6.45 13.53 -6.93
CA LYS A 188 -7.25 14.75 -6.64
C LYS A 188 -8.74 14.64 -7.01
N ASP A 189 -9.07 13.83 -8.02
CA ASP A 189 -10.43 13.63 -8.52
C ASP A 189 -11.04 12.30 -8.08
N VAL A 190 -10.42 11.59 -7.13
CA VAL A 190 -10.90 10.31 -6.62
C VAL A 190 -11.80 10.54 -5.40
N ASP A 191 -12.97 9.88 -5.38
CA ASP A 191 -13.94 9.99 -4.30
C ASP A 191 -13.74 8.96 -3.19
N ALA A 192 -13.27 7.76 -3.54
CA ALA A 192 -12.91 6.71 -2.59
C ALA A 192 -11.88 5.75 -3.17
N VAL A 193 -11.05 5.19 -2.30
CA VAL A 193 -10.07 4.15 -2.63
C VAL A 193 -10.39 2.88 -1.87
N LEU A 194 -10.45 1.76 -2.57
CA LEU A 194 -10.55 0.43 -2.02
C LEU A 194 -9.25 -0.33 -2.29
N SER A 195 -8.69 -0.90 -1.24
CA SER A 195 -7.48 -1.71 -1.29
C SER A 195 -7.69 -3.03 -0.60
N TRP A 196 -6.76 -3.95 -0.75
CA TRP A 196 -6.72 -5.19 0.00
C TRP A 196 -5.28 -5.63 0.21
N HIS A 197 -5.06 -6.57 1.12
CA HIS A 197 -3.74 -7.13 1.33
C HIS A 197 -3.82 -8.64 1.59
N PRO A 198 -2.91 -9.45 1.03
CA PRO A 198 -2.72 -10.84 1.40
C PRO A 198 -2.51 -11.00 2.92
N SER A 199 -3.12 -12.03 3.49
CA SER A 199 -3.11 -12.24 4.94
C SER A 199 -3.23 -13.74 5.27
N SER A 200 -3.07 -14.08 6.54
CA SER A 200 -3.39 -15.40 7.09
C SER A 200 -4.84 -15.52 7.62
N SER A 201 -5.66 -14.48 7.44
CA SER A 201 -7.06 -14.44 7.90
C SER A 201 -7.89 -13.47 7.06
N ASN A 202 -9.24 -13.61 7.10
CA ASN A 202 -10.14 -12.67 6.46
C ASN A 202 -10.63 -11.63 7.47
N GLY A 203 -10.60 -10.36 7.10
CA GLY A 203 -11.13 -9.27 7.91
C GLY A 203 -11.06 -7.93 7.21
N ALA A 204 -11.93 -7.00 7.60
CA ALA A 204 -12.01 -5.65 7.03
C ALA A 204 -11.83 -4.56 8.11
N SER A 205 -11.19 -4.88 9.22
CA SER A 205 -10.90 -3.90 10.28
C SER A 205 -10.02 -2.77 9.75
N GLN A 206 -10.38 -1.54 10.10
CA GLN A 206 -9.62 -0.36 9.69
C GLN A 206 -8.72 0.10 10.85
N GLY A 207 -7.42 0.01 10.65
CA GLY A 207 -6.42 0.35 11.66
C GLY A 207 -5.48 1.45 11.23
N GLN A 208 -4.80 2.04 12.20
CA GLN A 208 -3.73 2.99 11.98
C GLN A 208 -2.40 2.26 11.91
N LEU A 209 -1.64 2.48 10.82
CA LEU A 209 -0.27 2.00 10.66
C LEU A 209 0.73 3.12 10.96
N LEU A 210 2.02 2.77 11.02
CA LEU A 210 3.08 3.72 11.32
C LEU A 210 3.48 4.53 10.09
N SER A 211 3.57 5.84 10.23
CA SER A 211 4.32 6.71 9.33
C SER A 211 5.81 6.42 9.46
N MET A 212 6.59 6.64 8.42
CA MET A 212 8.01 6.28 8.39
C MET A 212 8.83 7.20 7.50
N VAL A 213 10.06 7.51 7.94
CA VAL A 213 11.14 8.04 7.09
C VAL A 213 12.31 7.09 7.18
N THR A 214 12.95 6.82 6.04
CA THR A 214 14.17 6.04 5.95
C THR A 214 15.25 6.87 5.28
N ALA A 215 16.46 6.92 5.85
CA ALA A 215 17.54 7.74 5.33
C ALA A 215 18.92 7.12 5.59
N LYS A 216 19.82 7.35 4.65
CA LYS A 216 21.25 7.05 4.79
C LYS A 216 21.98 8.30 5.23
N PHE A 217 22.85 8.12 6.22
CA PHE A 217 23.69 9.15 6.78
C PHE A 217 25.14 8.80 6.49
N ARG A 218 25.84 9.68 5.81
CA ARG A 218 27.21 9.45 5.32
C ARG A 218 28.17 10.45 5.92
N PHE A 219 29.32 9.93 6.33
CA PHE A 219 30.43 10.74 6.79
C PHE A 219 31.61 10.57 5.85
N THR A 220 32.30 11.68 5.57
CA THR A 220 33.52 11.70 4.76
C THR A 220 34.65 12.32 5.60
N GLY A 221 35.68 11.55 5.84
CA GLY A 221 36.84 11.90 6.62
C GLY A 221 38.13 11.96 5.79
N ILE A 222 39.25 11.69 6.45
CA ILE A 222 40.59 11.68 5.84
C ILE A 222 41.29 10.38 6.27
N ALA A 223 41.69 9.58 5.26
CA ALA A 223 42.44 8.35 5.52
C ALA A 223 43.85 8.66 6.01
N SER A 224 44.35 7.84 6.92
CA SER A 224 45.75 7.86 7.41
C SER A 224 46.11 6.47 7.93
N HIS A 225 47.41 6.23 8.13
CA HIS A 225 47.87 5.01 8.82
C HIS A 225 47.55 5.11 10.29
N ALA A 226 46.66 4.26 10.78
CA ALA A 226 46.12 4.38 12.15
C ALA A 226 47.15 4.29 13.29
N ALA A 227 48.29 3.64 13.07
CA ALA A 227 49.38 3.56 14.05
C ALA A 227 50.54 4.52 13.78
N ALA A 228 50.86 4.82 12.51
CA ALA A 228 52.06 5.61 12.17
C ALA A 228 51.81 7.12 12.13
N ALA A 229 50.60 7.54 11.76
CA ALA A 229 50.23 8.95 11.61
C ALA A 229 48.73 9.21 11.88
N PRO A 230 48.17 8.75 13.02
CA PRO A 230 46.73 8.88 13.31
C PRO A 230 46.28 10.35 13.35
N GLU A 231 47.12 11.27 13.77
CA GLU A 231 46.84 12.71 13.86
C GLU A 231 46.51 13.36 12.50
N ARG A 232 46.92 12.74 11.40
CA ARG A 232 46.62 13.20 10.03
C ARG A 232 45.26 12.71 9.52
N GLY A 233 44.65 11.72 10.18
CA GLY A 233 43.36 11.16 9.84
C GLY A 233 42.18 11.94 10.40
N ARG A 234 41.02 11.72 9.84
CA ARG A 234 39.70 12.07 10.39
C ARG A 234 38.79 10.90 10.11
N SER A 235 38.40 10.19 11.17
CA SER A 235 37.64 8.95 11.04
C SER A 235 36.18 9.24 10.74
N ALA A 236 35.70 8.81 9.57
CA ALA A 236 34.30 8.83 9.22
C ALA A 236 33.47 7.87 10.11
N LEU A 237 34.06 6.75 10.53
CA LEU A 237 33.40 5.80 11.43
C LEU A 237 33.13 6.43 12.80
N ASP A 238 34.05 7.23 13.35
CA ASP A 238 33.82 7.95 14.61
C ASP A 238 32.63 8.89 14.50
N GLY A 239 32.42 9.53 13.33
CA GLY A 239 31.23 10.33 13.04
C GLY A 239 29.94 9.51 13.14
N VAL A 240 29.90 8.31 12.53
CA VAL A 240 28.78 7.39 12.60
C VAL A 240 28.54 6.92 14.06
N GLU A 241 29.59 6.55 14.78
CA GLU A 241 29.45 6.07 16.16
C GLU A 241 28.95 7.16 17.11
N ILE A 242 29.46 8.39 17.00
CA ILE A 242 29.02 9.54 17.83
C ILE A 242 27.54 9.85 17.50
N GLN A 243 27.13 9.87 16.21
CA GLN A 243 25.74 10.03 15.84
C GLN A 243 24.86 8.95 16.46
N ASN A 244 25.26 7.67 16.38
CA ASN A 244 24.50 6.55 16.92
C ASN A 244 24.35 6.66 18.44
N VAL A 245 25.39 7.07 19.17
CA VAL A 245 25.35 7.31 20.60
C VAL A 245 24.39 8.45 20.95
N ALA A 246 24.49 9.58 20.24
CA ALA A 246 23.60 10.73 20.43
C ALA A 246 22.13 10.34 20.21
N VAL A 247 21.83 9.56 19.14
CA VAL A 247 20.49 9.06 18.87
C VAL A 247 20.01 8.07 19.92
N ASN A 248 20.89 7.26 20.50
CA ASN A 248 20.53 6.37 21.62
C ASN A 248 20.10 7.17 22.87
N TYR A 249 20.74 8.29 23.18
CA TYR A 249 20.28 9.21 24.24
C TYR A 249 19.00 9.96 23.85
N LEU A 250 18.81 10.31 22.57
CA LEU A 250 17.59 10.94 22.08
C LEU A 250 16.34 10.10 22.38
N ARG A 251 16.44 8.76 22.41
CA ARG A 251 15.31 7.86 22.68
C ARG A 251 14.64 8.09 24.03
N GLU A 252 15.35 8.66 25.03
CA GLU A 252 14.75 9.03 26.30
C GLU A 252 13.84 10.26 26.23
N HIS A 253 13.89 11.00 25.10
CA HIS A 253 13.25 12.31 24.93
C HIS A 253 12.35 12.38 23.70
N ILE A 254 11.78 11.26 23.29
CA ILE A 254 10.78 11.11 22.21
C ILE A 254 9.56 10.35 22.74
N PRO A 255 8.39 10.43 22.09
CA PRO A 255 7.22 9.63 22.46
C PRO A 255 7.55 8.14 22.58
N SER A 256 7.00 7.46 23.58
CA SER A 256 7.31 6.06 23.91
C SER A 256 6.91 5.07 22.79
N ASP A 257 5.99 5.45 21.91
CA ASP A 257 5.56 4.68 20.76
C ASP A 257 6.31 5.06 19.46
N ALA A 258 7.20 6.06 19.50
CA ALA A 258 8.17 6.30 18.43
C ALA A 258 9.23 5.19 18.37
N ARG A 259 9.71 4.88 17.16
CA ARG A 259 10.78 3.89 16.95
C ARG A 259 11.87 4.47 16.07
N VAL A 260 13.10 4.31 16.51
CA VAL A 260 14.29 4.65 15.74
C VAL A 260 15.19 3.43 15.66
N HIS A 261 15.42 2.95 14.43
CA HIS A 261 16.27 1.79 14.18
C HIS A 261 17.43 2.22 13.28
N TYR A 262 18.60 1.61 13.43
CA TYR A 262 19.68 1.83 12.49
C TYR A 262 20.58 0.60 12.34
N THR A 263 21.32 0.61 11.25
CA THR A 263 22.44 -0.30 11.01
C THR A 263 23.61 0.47 10.40
N ILE A 264 24.84 0.06 10.67
CA ILE A 264 26.03 0.56 9.98
C ILE A 264 26.17 -0.26 8.70
N THR A 265 26.11 0.42 7.55
CA THR A 265 26.17 -0.21 6.23
C THR A 265 27.55 -0.12 5.61
N ASP A 266 28.39 0.81 6.09
CA ASP A 266 29.80 0.94 5.76
C ASP A 266 30.55 1.46 7.01
N GLY A 267 31.57 0.76 7.45
CA GLY A 267 32.39 1.11 8.61
C GLY A 267 33.91 1.16 8.30
N GLY A 268 34.29 1.10 7.02
CA GLY A 268 35.67 1.00 6.56
C GLY A 268 36.13 -0.45 6.36
N ASP A 269 37.35 -0.64 5.84
CA ASP A 269 37.85 -1.93 5.34
C ASP A 269 38.79 -2.64 6.36
N GLN A 270 39.81 -1.92 6.85
CA GLN A 270 40.86 -2.51 7.70
C GLN A 270 41.19 -1.61 8.90
N PRO A 271 41.44 -2.20 10.11
CA PRO A 271 41.64 -1.45 11.34
C PRO A 271 42.92 -0.58 11.35
N ASN A 272 43.88 -0.88 10.48
CA ASN A 272 45.12 -0.10 10.38
C ASN A 272 45.02 1.12 9.44
N ILE A 273 43.83 1.36 8.86
CA ILE A 273 43.52 2.53 8.04
C ILE A 273 42.39 3.32 8.72
N VAL A 274 42.62 4.61 8.97
CA VAL A 274 41.55 5.51 9.45
C VAL A 274 40.48 5.59 8.35
N PRO A 275 39.21 5.23 8.63
CA PRO A 275 38.16 5.19 7.60
C PRO A 275 37.86 6.57 7.03
N ALA A 276 38.00 6.73 5.71
CA ALA A 276 37.65 7.96 5.02
C ALA A 276 36.15 8.06 4.67
N HIS A 277 35.44 6.95 4.67
CA HIS A 277 34.00 6.87 4.40
C HIS A 277 33.34 5.95 5.42
N ALA A 278 32.14 6.33 5.87
CA ALA A 278 31.27 5.49 6.67
C ALA A 278 29.80 5.87 6.42
N GLU A 279 28.90 4.89 6.51
CA GLU A 279 27.47 5.07 6.29
C GLU A 279 26.67 4.32 7.37
N SER A 280 25.65 4.98 7.89
CA SER A 280 24.57 4.35 8.67
C SER A 280 23.23 4.52 7.95
N PHE A 281 22.33 3.54 8.11
CA PHE A 281 21.00 3.56 7.55
C PHE A 281 19.97 3.54 8.67
N TYR A 282 19.09 4.54 8.72
CA TYR A 282 18.12 4.78 9.76
C TYR A 282 16.69 4.64 9.28
N TYR A 283 15.82 4.17 10.18
CA TYR A 283 14.37 4.21 10.10
C TYR A 283 13.83 4.96 11.31
N VAL A 284 12.96 5.95 11.07
CA VAL A 284 12.21 6.68 12.11
C VAL A 284 10.72 6.42 11.87
N ARG A 285 10.00 5.96 12.88
CA ARG A 285 8.59 5.57 12.78
C ARG A 285 7.76 6.12 13.93
N HIS A 286 6.54 6.57 13.62
CA HIS A 286 5.50 6.92 14.59
C HIS A 286 4.14 6.96 13.88
N TYR A 287 3.03 6.90 14.62
CA TYR A 287 1.69 7.00 14.05
C TYR A 287 1.40 8.39 13.46
N ASP A 288 1.88 9.44 14.14
CA ASP A 288 1.76 10.83 13.71
C ASP A 288 2.95 11.19 12.79
N PRO A 289 2.73 11.61 11.53
CA PRO A 289 3.80 12.01 10.63
C PRO A 289 4.59 13.24 11.11
N GLU A 290 3.97 14.14 11.89
CA GLU A 290 4.67 15.31 12.42
C GLU A 290 5.69 14.91 13.50
N VAL A 291 5.39 13.90 14.31
CA VAL A 291 6.37 13.31 15.26
C VAL A 291 7.50 12.66 14.49
N VAL A 292 7.23 11.99 13.35
CA VAL A 292 8.28 11.43 12.50
C VAL A 292 9.22 12.53 12.00
N ARG A 293 8.68 13.68 11.56
CA ARG A 293 9.47 14.85 11.11
C ARG A 293 10.35 15.38 12.24
N ASP A 294 9.78 15.69 13.42
CA ASP A 294 10.53 16.22 14.56
C ASP A 294 11.67 15.28 14.95
N VAL A 295 11.38 13.99 15.11
CA VAL A 295 12.40 13.01 15.51
C VAL A 295 13.47 12.87 14.43
N PHE A 296 13.09 12.86 13.15
CA PHE A 296 14.03 12.78 12.02
C PHE A 296 14.96 13.99 11.99
N ASP A 297 14.44 15.22 12.15
CA ASP A 297 15.23 16.44 12.20
C ASP A 297 16.24 16.42 13.33
N ARG A 298 15.86 15.85 14.47
CA ARG A 298 16.77 15.67 15.62
C ARG A 298 17.86 14.62 15.34
N VAL A 299 17.55 13.57 14.59
CA VAL A 299 18.56 12.59 14.12
C VAL A 299 19.54 13.25 13.14
N VAL A 300 19.07 14.13 12.24
CA VAL A 300 19.94 14.93 11.35
C VAL A 300 20.87 15.83 12.16
N LYS A 301 20.35 16.56 13.15
CA LYS A 301 21.16 17.42 14.04
C LYS A 301 22.21 16.64 14.83
N ALA A 302 21.90 15.40 15.22
CA ALA A 302 22.88 14.52 15.86
C ALA A 302 24.04 14.19 14.90
N GLY A 303 23.78 13.97 13.61
CA GLY A 303 24.79 13.77 12.58
C GLY A 303 25.65 15.02 12.33
N GLU A 304 25.02 16.20 12.24
CA GLU A 304 25.73 17.48 12.13
C GLU A 304 26.69 17.72 13.30
N GLY A 305 26.20 17.47 14.53
CA GLY A 305 27.02 17.58 15.75
C GLY A 305 28.18 16.58 15.79
N ALA A 306 27.95 15.34 15.33
CA ALA A 306 28.98 14.31 15.22
C ALA A 306 30.07 14.71 14.21
N ALA A 307 29.69 15.26 13.06
CA ALA A 307 30.66 15.74 12.06
C ALA A 307 31.51 16.90 12.58
N LEU A 308 30.90 17.84 13.29
CA LEU A 308 31.61 18.93 13.94
C LEU A 308 32.66 18.40 14.98
N ALA A 309 32.27 17.42 15.79
CA ALA A 309 33.14 16.84 16.82
C ALA A 309 34.32 16.06 16.22
N THR A 310 34.12 15.38 15.06
CA THR A 310 35.15 14.53 14.45
C THR A 310 35.96 15.24 13.35
N GLY A 311 35.55 16.46 12.95
CA GLY A 311 36.16 17.18 11.85
C GLY A 311 35.94 16.51 10.49
N THR A 312 34.81 15.80 10.32
CA THR A 312 34.38 15.13 9.10
C THR A 312 33.33 15.95 8.34
N LYS A 313 33.02 15.58 7.10
CA LYS A 313 31.87 16.11 6.36
C LYS A 313 30.68 15.17 6.55
N PHE A 314 29.49 15.76 6.65
CA PHE A 314 28.23 15.04 6.84
C PHE A 314 27.27 15.33 5.69
N GLU A 315 26.58 14.29 5.24
CA GLU A 315 25.45 14.39 4.32
C GLU A 315 24.43 13.30 4.63
N TYR A 316 23.19 13.52 4.26
CA TYR A 316 22.17 12.50 4.34
C TYR A 316 21.30 12.45 3.09
N GLU A 317 20.71 11.28 2.85
CA GLU A 317 19.81 11.03 1.74
C GLU A 317 18.58 10.31 2.26
N ILE A 318 17.39 10.92 2.10
CA ILE A 318 16.13 10.24 2.36
C ILE A 318 15.98 9.15 1.28
N ILE A 319 15.86 7.90 1.66
CA ILE A 319 15.66 6.77 0.77
C ILE A 319 14.18 6.57 0.49
N GLY A 320 13.35 6.71 1.52
CA GLY A 320 11.91 6.58 1.40
C GLY A 320 11.19 7.22 2.57
N GLY A 321 9.87 7.35 2.43
CA GLY A 321 9.03 7.84 3.50
C GLY A 321 7.56 7.72 3.11
N SER A 322 6.73 7.34 4.06
CA SER A 322 5.29 7.23 3.88
C SER A 322 4.54 7.65 5.15
N PHE A 323 3.36 8.19 4.96
CA PHE A 323 2.42 8.39 6.05
C PHE A 323 1.87 7.03 6.50
N GLY A 324 1.53 6.89 7.78
CA GLY A 324 0.74 5.76 8.26
C GLY A 324 -0.71 5.88 7.80
N THR A 325 -1.45 4.76 7.78
CA THR A 325 -2.85 4.79 7.35
C THR A 325 -3.71 5.64 8.29
N LEU A 326 -4.58 6.47 7.69
CA LEU A 326 -5.66 7.16 8.37
C LEU A 326 -6.96 6.39 8.13
N PRO A 327 -7.48 5.65 9.13
CA PRO A 327 -8.62 4.76 8.93
C PRO A 327 -9.91 5.53 8.66
N ASN A 328 -10.82 4.93 7.85
CA ASN A 328 -12.15 5.45 7.57
C ASN A 328 -13.20 4.39 7.92
N ASP A 329 -13.98 4.62 8.98
CA ASP A 329 -15.01 3.69 9.47
C ASP A 329 -16.16 3.54 8.49
N THR A 330 -16.57 4.65 7.88
CA THR A 330 -17.68 4.67 6.91
C THR A 330 -17.43 3.71 5.74
N LEU A 331 -16.25 3.76 5.13
CA LEU A 331 -15.88 2.83 4.05
C LEU A 331 -15.57 1.44 4.58
N GLY A 332 -14.92 1.34 5.74
CA GLY A 332 -14.60 0.05 6.36
C GLY A 332 -15.83 -0.81 6.59
N ARG A 333 -16.95 -0.22 7.02
CA ARG A 333 -18.23 -0.93 7.19
C ARG A 333 -18.84 -1.40 5.88
N VAL A 334 -18.67 -0.66 4.78
CA VAL A 334 -19.11 -1.10 3.45
C VAL A 334 -18.30 -2.32 3.01
N VAL A 335 -16.99 -2.29 3.23
CA VAL A 335 -16.09 -3.41 2.90
C VAL A 335 -16.38 -4.64 3.78
N ASP A 336 -16.59 -4.47 5.10
CA ASP A 336 -16.93 -5.57 6.01
C ASP A 336 -18.28 -6.23 5.64
N ALA A 337 -19.30 -5.43 5.33
CA ALA A 337 -20.59 -5.96 4.87
C ALA A 337 -20.45 -6.76 3.56
N SER A 338 -19.64 -6.27 2.63
CA SER A 338 -19.34 -6.97 1.36
C SER A 338 -18.56 -8.27 1.61
N LEU A 339 -17.56 -8.25 2.47
CA LEU A 339 -16.78 -9.44 2.84
C LEU A 339 -17.66 -10.51 3.50
N ARG A 340 -18.58 -10.12 4.39
CA ARG A 340 -19.52 -11.05 5.01
C ARG A 340 -20.52 -11.63 3.99
N LYS A 341 -20.89 -10.88 2.97
CA LYS A 341 -21.76 -11.37 1.88
C LYS A 341 -21.01 -12.36 0.98
N VAL A 342 -19.73 -12.13 0.71
CA VAL A 342 -18.86 -13.04 -0.06
C VAL A 342 -18.58 -14.31 0.73
N GLY A 343 -18.24 -14.17 2.00
CA GLY A 343 -17.79 -15.26 2.86
C GLY A 343 -16.30 -15.59 2.66
N GLY A 344 -15.83 -16.54 3.45
CA GLY A 344 -14.53 -17.18 3.25
C GLY A 344 -14.66 -18.42 2.36
N TYR A 345 -13.62 -19.27 2.38
CA TYR A 345 -13.58 -20.50 1.60
C TYR A 345 -13.14 -21.70 2.46
N SER A 346 -13.28 -22.92 1.95
CA SER A 346 -12.85 -24.14 2.61
C SER A 346 -11.72 -24.79 1.81
N TYR A 347 -10.74 -25.35 2.49
CA TYR A 347 -9.67 -26.08 1.84
C TYR A 347 -10.17 -27.36 1.15
N THR A 348 -9.66 -27.62 -0.04
CA THR A 348 -9.73 -28.96 -0.62
C THR A 348 -8.80 -29.92 0.15
N PRO A 349 -8.94 -31.25 -0.02
CA PRO A 349 -8.03 -32.20 0.63
C PRO A 349 -6.54 -31.97 0.32
N GLU A 350 -6.22 -31.46 -0.88
CA GLU A 350 -4.86 -31.10 -1.27
C GLU A 350 -4.36 -29.85 -0.55
N GLN A 351 -5.17 -28.80 -0.53
CA GLN A 351 -4.89 -27.56 0.20
C GLN A 351 -4.75 -27.81 1.70
N GLN A 352 -5.57 -28.72 2.26
CA GLN A 352 -5.48 -29.08 3.68
C GLN A 352 -4.14 -29.77 3.99
N ARG A 353 -3.67 -30.69 3.13
CA ARG A 353 -2.35 -31.32 3.32
C ARG A 353 -1.22 -30.30 3.31
N PHE A 354 -1.22 -29.39 2.32
CA PHE A 354 -0.26 -28.29 2.28
C PHE A 354 -0.33 -27.44 3.54
N ALA A 355 -1.53 -27.06 3.98
CA ALA A 355 -1.75 -26.25 5.17
C ALA A 355 -1.24 -26.96 6.45
N ASP A 356 -1.48 -28.26 6.59
CA ASP A 356 -1.03 -29.05 7.74
C ASP A 356 0.50 -29.13 7.80
N GLU A 357 1.18 -29.24 6.65
CA GLU A 357 2.64 -29.25 6.58
C GLU A 357 3.23 -27.89 6.92
N ILE A 358 2.69 -26.80 6.36
CA ILE A 358 3.09 -25.42 6.74
C ILE A 358 2.86 -25.18 8.25
N ALA A 359 1.72 -25.58 8.79
CA ALA A 359 1.38 -25.38 10.20
C ALA A 359 2.40 -26.00 11.15
N ARG A 360 3.04 -27.12 10.79
CA ARG A 360 4.11 -27.76 11.58
C ARG A 360 5.39 -26.94 11.65
N THR A 361 5.60 -26.01 10.70
CA THR A 361 6.77 -25.12 10.66
C THR A 361 6.54 -23.80 11.38
N LEU A 362 5.30 -23.49 11.79
CA LEU A 362 4.93 -22.26 12.49
C LEU A 362 5.16 -22.39 14.00
N PRO A 363 5.31 -21.26 14.71
CA PRO A 363 5.36 -21.26 16.16
C PRO A 363 4.14 -21.96 16.78
N LYS A 364 4.34 -22.72 17.85
CA LYS A 364 3.27 -23.46 18.52
C LYS A 364 2.10 -22.55 18.89
N GLY A 365 0.89 -22.86 18.43
CA GLY A 365 -0.32 -22.09 18.69
C GLY A 365 -0.50 -20.85 17.80
N ALA A 366 0.34 -20.63 16.80
CA ALA A 366 0.19 -19.55 15.83
C ALA A 366 -1.01 -19.80 14.88
N ALA A 367 -1.18 -21.04 14.43
CA ALA A 367 -2.30 -21.41 13.55
C ALA A 367 -3.64 -21.38 14.32
N LYS A 368 -4.41 -20.30 14.12
CA LYS A 368 -5.74 -20.12 14.69
C LYS A 368 -6.74 -19.73 13.60
N GLY A 369 -7.97 -20.28 13.71
CA GLY A 369 -9.02 -20.03 12.73
C GLY A 369 -8.80 -20.85 11.44
N GLY A 370 -9.48 -20.44 10.39
CA GLY A 370 -9.39 -21.05 9.07
C GLY A 370 -9.82 -20.07 7.99
N PRO A 371 -9.63 -20.40 6.71
CA PRO A 371 -9.95 -19.50 5.61
C PRO A 371 -11.46 -19.25 5.42
N SER A 372 -12.33 -20.04 6.08
CA SER A 372 -13.78 -19.83 6.11
C SER A 372 -14.22 -18.79 7.12
N ALA A 373 -13.42 -18.51 8.15
CA ALA A 373 -13.76 -17.56 9.19
C ALA A 373 -13.53 -16.12 8.75
N ILE A 374 -14.45 -15.23 9.15
CA ILE A 374 -14.29 -13.77 8.99
C ILE A 374 -14.16 -13.16 10.38
N GLY A 375 -13.09 -12.38 10.57
CA GLY A 375 -12.82 -11.70 11.81
C GLY A 375 -13.92 -10.71 12.20
N THR A 376 -14.01 -10.41 13.48
CA THR A 376 -14.86 -9.32 13.96
C THR A 376 -14.33 -8.00 13.45
N TYR A 377 -15.22 -7.13 12.95
CA TYR A 377 -14.83 -5.79 12.53
C TYR A 377 -14.38 -4.97 13.74
N ASP A 378 -13.25 -4.30 13.60
CA ASP A 378 -12.68 -3.39 14.59
C ASP A 378 -12.23 -2.10 13.90
N PHE A 379 -12.24 -0.98 14.63
CA PHE A 379 -11.89 0.32 14.11
C PHE A 379 -10.87 1.04 14.99
N GLY A 380 -9.88 1.67 14.37
CA GLY A 380 -8.90 2.50 15.06
C GLY A 380 -7.80 1.72 15.81
N ARG A 381 -7.71 0.39 15.59
CA ARG A 381 -6.63 -0.41 16.17
C ARG A 381 -5.27 0.05 15.62
N LYS A 382 -4.29 0.18 16.51
CA LYS A 382 -2.92 0.49 16.14
C LYS A 382 -2.17 -0.78 15.71
N GLY A 383 -1.69 -0.80 14.48
CA GLY A 383 -0.80 -1.83 13.93
C GLY A 383 0.66 -1.41 14.03
N SER A 384 1.59 -2.35 13.82
CA SER A 384 3.05 -2.11 13.91
C SER A 384 3.75 -2.08 12.55
N ALA A 385 3.02 -2.31 11.44
CA ALA A 385 3.54 -2.24 10.09
C ALA A 385 3.50 -0.80 9.54
N SER A 386 4.05 -0.60 8.35
CA SER A 386 3.94 0.61 7.54
C SER A 386 3.52 0.21 6.13
N SER A 387 2.82 1.08 5.41
CA SER A 387 2.50 0.93 3.99
C SER A 387 2.29 2.30 3.38
N ASP A 388 2.69 2.50 2.14
CA ASP A 388 2.49 3.75 1.41
C ASP A 388 1.04 3.97 0.93
N VAL A 389 0.13 3.02 1.16
CA VAL A 389 -1.33 3.24 1.13
C VAL A 389 -1.72 4.33 2.14
N GLY A 390 -0.92 4.52 3.17
CA GLY A 390 -1.06 5.60 4.13
C GLY A 390 -1.16 6.96 3.46
N ASP A 391 -0.24 7.30 2.58
CA ASP A 391 -0.22 8.60 1.88
C ASP A 391 -1.56 8.89 1.18
N ILE A 392 -2.13 7.87 0.51
CA ILE A 392 -3.43 7.99 -0.14
C ILE A 392 -4.54 8.24 0.89
N SER A 393 -4.52 7.51 2.01
CA SER A 393 -5.57 7.58 3.03
C SER A 393 -5.69 8.95 3.71
N TRP A 394 -4.65 9.77 3.64
CA TRP A 394 -4.66 11.15 4.12
C TRP A 394 -5.22 12.16 3.13
N VAL A 395 -5.45 11.78 1.87
CA VAL A 395 -5.97 12.70 0.83
C VAL A 395 -7.28 12.22 0.23
N VAL A 396 -7.57 10.92 0.30
CA VAL A 396 -8.82 10.32 -0.20
C VAL A 396 -9.34 9.33 0.84
N PRO A 397 -10.66 9.28 1.12
CA PRO A 397 -11.23 8.21 1.94
C PRO A 397 -10.80 6.83 1.43
N THR A 398 -10.15 6.04 2.27
CA THR A 398 -9.56 4.77 1.89
C THR A 398 -9.97 3.68 2.87
N ALA A 399 -10.35 2.51 2.36
CA ALA A 399 -10.56 1.32 3.17
C ALA A 399 -9.86 0.12 2.56
N SER A 400 -9.41 -0.79 3.43
CA SER A 400 -8.71 -2.01 3.05
C SER A 400 -9.34 -3.24 3.70
N LEU A 401 -9.05 -4.43 3.14
CA LEU A 401 -9.35 -5.70 3.78
C LEU A 401 -8.14 -6.63 3.68
N GLY A 402 -8.04 -7.58 4.60
CA GLY A 402 -7.15 -8.73 4.48
C GLY A 402 -7.94 -9.97 4.09
N THR A 403 -7.38 -10.83 3.25
CA THR A 403 -7.96 -12.13 2.95
C THR A 403 -6.96 -13.26 3.15
N ALA A 404 -7.47 -14.44 3.54
CA ALA A 404 -6.68 -15.62 3.84
C ALA A 404 -6.06 -16.19 2.56
N THR A 405 -4.91 -15.67 2.15
CA THR A 405 -4.07 -16.16 1.05
C THR A 405 -2.95 -17.06 1.52
N TRP A 406 -2.74 -17.09 2.83
CA TRP A 406 -1.73 -17.91 3.50
C TRP A 406 -2.38 -18.81 4.55
N VAL A 407 -1.66 -19.83 4.93
CA VAL A 407 -2.06 -20.73 6.03
C VAL A 407 -2.19 -19.90 7.34
N PRO A 408 -3.23 -20.10 8.15
CA PRO A 408 -3.42 -19.38 9.40
C PRO A 408 -2.16 -19.38 10.27
N GLY A 409 -1.78 -18.21 10.76
CA GLY A 409 -0.60 -18.01 11.59
C GLY A 409 0.70 -17.75 10.82
N THR A 410 0.68 -17.81 9.49
CA THR A 410 1.83 -17.42 8.65
C THR A 410 2.09 -15.93 8.78
N ALA A 411 3.32 -15.55 9.05
CA ALA A 411 3.77 -14.15 9.07
C ALA A 411 4.06 -13.67 7.64
N PRO A 412 3.82 -12.39 7.31
CA PRO A 412 4.34 -11.78 6.09
C PRO A 412 5.87 -11.83 6.08
N HIS A 413 6.46 -11.71 4.88
CA HIS A 413 7.92 -11.74 4.66
C HIS A 413 8.59 -13.02 5.12
N SER A 414 7.86 -14.15 5.08
CA SER A 414 8.37 -15.49 5.39
C SER A 414 8.38 -16.38 4.16
N TRP A 415 9.18 -17.45 4.18
CA TRP A 415 9.20 -18.44 3.12
C TRP A 415 7.83 -19.14 2.99
N GLN A 416 7.11 -19.33 4.10
CA GLN A 416 5.77 -19.91 4.10
C GLN A 416 4.77 -19.04 3.33
N ALA A 417 4.84 -17.70 3.52
CA ALA A 417 4.02 -16.76 2.78
C ALA A 417 4.35 -16.80 1.28
N ALA A 418 5.64 -16.81 0.93
CA ALA A 418 6.09 -16.90 -0.46
C ALA A 418 5.64 -18.20 -1.13
N ALA A 419 5.73 -19.34 -0.43
CA ALA A 419 5.25 -20.63 -0.91
C ALA A 419 3.74 -20.64 -1.16
N ALA A 420 2.95 -20.22 -0.16
CA ALA A 420 1.49 -20.19 -0.25
C ALA A 420 0.98 -19.25 -1.35
N SER A 421 1.66 -18.11 -1.58
CA SER A 421 1.34 -17.14 -2.62
C SER A 421 1.47 -17.72 -4.05
N GLY A 422 2.22 -18.82 -4.23
CA GLY A 422 2.34 -19.54 -5.49
C GLY A 422 1.32 -20.68 -5.67
N THR A 423 0.47 -20.96 -4.68
CA THR A 423 -0.46 -22.10 -4.66
C THR A 423 -1.91 -21.70 -4.91
N SER A 424 -2.79 -22.71 -5.01
CA SER A 424 -4.24 -22.50 -5.09
C SER A 424 -4.82 -21.90 -3.81
N ILE A 425 -4.19 -22.06 -2.64
CA ILE A 425 -4.60 -21.37 -1.39
C ILE A 425 -4.56 -19.85 -1.58
N GLY A 426 -3.45 -19.34 -2.15
CA GLY A 426 -3.32 -17.92 -2.48
C GLY A 426 -4.42 -17.45 -3.43
N VAL A 427 -4.73 -18.23 -4.46
CA VAL A 427 -5.77 -17.92 -5.45
C VAL A 427 -7.17 -17.85 -4.83
N GLU A 428 -7.53 -18.76 -3.91
CA GLU A 428 -8.81 -18.73 -3.22
C GLU A 428 -8.99 -17.42 -2.42
N GLY A 429 -7.97 -17.06 -1.62
CA GLY A 429 -8.01 -15.79 -0.87
C GLY A 429 -8.06 -14.56 -1.77
N ALA A 430 -7.33 -14.57 -2.89
CA ALA A 430 -7.33 -13.51 -3.89
C ALA A 430 -8.71 -13.35 -4.57
N GLU A 431 -9.41 -14.45 -4.83
CA GLU A 431 -10.77 -14.45 -5.36
C GLU A 431 -11.77 -13.82 -4.36
N VAL A 432 -11.66 -14.15 -3.07
CA VAL A 432 -12.46 -13.51 -2.01
C VAL A 432 -12.22 -12.00 -2.00
N ALA A 433 -10.98 -11.55 -2.11
CA ALA A 433 -10.64 -10.13 -2.20
C ALA A 433 -11.26 -9.46 -3.42
N ALA A 434 -11.10 -10.04 -4.61
CA ALA A 434 -11.66 -9.50 -5.86
C ALA A 434 -13.18 -9.33 -5.78
N LYS A 435 -13.89 -10.35 -5.27
CA LYS A 435 -15.35 -10.34 -5.03
C LYS A 435 -15.75 -9.24 -4.06
N THR A 436 -15.04 -9.13 -2.94
CA THR A 436 -15.34 -8.13 -1.91
C THR A 436 -15.12 -6.70 -2.42
N LEU A 437 -14.01 -6.43 -3.10
CA LEU A 437 -13.72 -5.13 -3.72
C LEU A 437 -14.78 -4.75 -4.75
N ALA A 438 -15.17 -5.69 -5.61
CA ALA A 438 -16.18 -5.44 -6.65
C ALA A 438 -17.57 -5.16 -6.06
N LEU A 439 -18.00 -5.91 -5.05
CA LEU A 439 -19.28 -5.63 -4.36
C LEU A 439 -19.24 -4.29 -3.63
N SER A 440 -18.14 -3.98 -2.94
CA SER A 440 -17.96 -2.71 -2.22
C SER A 440 -18.00 -1.52 -3.18
N GLY A 441 -17.28 -1.60 -4.29
CA GLY A 441 -17.28 -0.56 -5.32
C GLY A 441 -18.65 -0.36 -5.94
N ALA A 442 -19.37 -1.44 -6.29
CA ALA A 442 -20.73 -1.37 -6.83
C ALA A 442 -21.70 -0.73 -5.83
N GLN A 443 -21.60 -1.09 -4.56
CA GLN A 443 -22.41 -0.49 -3.49
C GLN A 443 -22.14 1.02 -3.36
N LEU A 444 -20.89 1.46 -3.42
CA LEU A 444 -20.50 2.88 -3.31
C LEU A 444 -21.01 3.69 -4.51
N PHE A 445 -21.01 3.16 -5.73
CA PHE A 445 -21.63 3.83 -6.89
C PHE A 445 -23.13 4.11 -6.70
N LEU A 446 -23.83 3.24 -5.98
CA LEU A 446 -25.26 3.38 -5.68
C LEU A 446 -25.54 4.23 -4.42
N GLN A 447 -24.52 4.53 -3.61
CA GLN A 447 -24.66 5.24 -2.34
C GLN A 447 -23.76 6.50 -2.26
N PRO A 448 -24.06 7.56 -3.03
CA PRO A 448 -23.28 8.79 -3.00
C PRO A 448 -23.24 9.45 -1.61
N ASP A 449 -24.24 9.16 -0.76
CA ASP A 449 -24.27 9.62 0.64
C ASP A 449 -23.09 9.05 1.43
N LYS A 450 -22.78 7.76 1.24
CA LYS A 450 -21.63 7.13 1.88
C LYS A 450 -20.30 7.76 1.47
N LEU A 451 -20.16 8.17 0.22
CA LEU A 451 -18.97 8.88 -0.25
C LEU A 451 -18.84 10.25 0.43
N ARG A 452 -19.96 10.98 0.58
CA ARG A 452 -19.97 12.26 1.31
C ARG A 452 -19.62 12.08 2.80
N ASP A 453 -20.21 11.08 3.45
CA ASP A 453 -19.96 10.76 4.86
C ASP A 453 -18.48 10.37 5.08
N ALA A 454 -17.92 9.53 4.21
CA ALA A 454 -16.52 9.12 4.25
C ALA A 454 -15.57 10.31 4.08
N LYS A 455 -15.88 11.22 3.16
CA LYS A 455 -15.11 12.46 2.96
C LYS A 455 -15.18 13.38 4.16
N ALA A 456 -16.37 13.55 4.76
CA ALA A 456 -16.54 14.33 5.97
C ALA A 456 -15.81 13.72 7.18
N GLU A 457 -15.79 12.38 7.27
CA GLU A 457 -14.99 11.65 8.26
C GLU A 457 -13.49 11.90 8.08
N LEU A 458 -12.97 11.77 6.85
CA LEU A 458 -11.57 12.05 6.54
C LEU A 458 -11.19 13.48 6.98
N GLN A 459 -11.99 14.49 6.61
CA GLN A 459 -11.73 15.89 6.97
C GLN A 459 -11.69 16.11 8.50
N ARG A 460 -12.55 15.44 9.26
CA ARG A 460 -12.50 15.47 10.73
C ARG A 460 -11.25 14.82 11.28
N SER A 461 -10.84 13.68 10.73
CA SER A 461 -9.68 12.91 11.17
C SER A 461 -8.35 13.60 10.84
N GLN A 462 -8.29 14.33 9.73
CA GLN A 462 -7.13 15.16 9.35
C GLN A 462 -6.90 16.34 10.30
N GLY A 463 -7.98 16.87 10.90
CA GLY A 463 -7.94 18.10 11.67
C GLY A 463 -7.99 19.37 10.81
N ALA A 464 -8.24 20.50 11.48
CA ALA A 464 -8.37 21.79 10.82
C ALA A 464 -7.01 22.24 10.23
N GLY A 465 -7.03 22.67 8.96
CA GLY A 465 -5.84 23.24 8.31
C GLY A 465 -4.81 22.22 7.83
N PHE A 466 -5.12 20.93 7.87
CA PHE A 466 -4.22 19.88 7.34
C PHE A 466 -3.81 20.17 5.89
N LYS A 467 -2.53 20.05 5.61
CA LYS A 467 -1.95 20.07 4.27
C LYS A 467 -1.04 18.85 4.13
N TYR A 468 -1.28 18.08 3.10
CA TYR A 468 -0.40 16.94 2.83
C TYR A 468 0.96 17.43 2.33
N GLU A 469 2.00 17.07 3.07
CA GLU A 469 3.39 17.28 2.69
C GLU A 469 4.10 15.92 2.77
N PRO A 470 4.57 15.36 1.63
CA PRO A 470 5.11 13.99 1.61
C PRO A 470 6.38 13.89 2.45
N LEU A 471 6.56 12.78 3.16
CA LEU A 471 7.79 12.51 3.92
C LEU A 471 9.00 12.25 3.01
N VAL A 472 8.76 11.90 1.75
CA VAL A 472 9.81 11.79 0.72
C VAL A 472 10.32 13.16 0.24
N GLY A 473 9.64 14.26 0.58
CA GLY A 473 9.98 15.61 0.11
C GLY A 473 9.88 15.75 -1.43
N ASN A 474 10.74 16.59 -2.00
CA ASN A 474 10.75 16.89 -3.44
C ASN A 474 11.68 15.98 -4.27
N ARG A 475 12.20 14.91 -3.67
CA ARG A 475 13.09 13.98 -4.40
C ARG A 475 12.36 13.23 -5.50
N LYS A 476 13.12 12.78 -6.49
CA LYS A 476 12.61 11.85 -7.52
C LYS A 476 12.48 10.44 -6.95
N PRO A 477 11.61 9.58 -7.51
CA PRO A 477 11.53 8.18 -7.13
C PRO A 477 12.91 7.49 -7.27
N PRO A 478 13.33 6.67 -6.28
CA PRO A 478 14.64 6.03 -6.29
C PRO A 478 14.62 4.74 -7.14
N LEU A 479 14.52 4.87 -8.45
CA LEU A 479 14.28 3.75 -9.37
C LEU A 479 15.27 2.57 -9.24
N ASP A 480 16.45 2.80 -8.68
CA ASP A 480 17.50 1.76 -8.52
C ASP A 480 17.64 1.22 -7.07
N TYR A 481 16.75 1.60 -6.14
CA TYR A 481 16.91 1.24 -4.72
C TYR A 481 17.00 -0.28 -4.50
N ALA A 482 16.19 -1.06 -5.20
CA ALA A 482 16.13 -2.52 -5.04
C ALA A 482 17.34 -3.26 -5.65
N ARG A 483 18.01 -2.70 -6.66
CA ARG A 483 19.20 -3.32 -7.29
C ARG A 483 20.38 -3.47 -6.32
N SER A 484 20.54 -2.55 -5.40
CA SER A 484 21.60 -2.63 -4.39
C SER A 484 21.42 -3.81 -3.45
N SER A 485 20.17 -4.16 -3.13
CA SER A 485 19.82 -5.31 -2.28
C SER A 485 20.07 -6.64 -2.99
N LEU A 486 19.81 -6.73 -4.30
CA LEU A 486 20.08 -7.92 -5.12
C LEU A 486 21.59 -8.22 -5.24
N ARG A 487 22.45 -7.20 -5.21
CA ARG A 487 23.92 -7.39 -5.26
C ARG A 487 24.48 -7.96 -3.95
N ARG A 488 23.87 -7.67 -2.81
CA ARG A 488 24.33 -8.18 -1.49
C ARG A 488 23.97 -9.65 -1.27
N GLY A 489 22.92 -10.17 -1.89
CA GLY A 489 22.52 -11.58 -1.80
C GLY A 489 23.38 -12.56 -2.62
N ARG A 490 24.41 -12.08 -3.32
CA ARG A 490 25.36 -12.88 -4.12
C ARG A 490 26.68 -13.24 -3.41
N LYS A 491 26.81 -12.95 -2.09
CA LYS A 491 28.02 -13.29 -1.32
C LYS A 491 27.77 -14.48 -0.40
#